data_2e7ed7ef67022c3e6b5107093cb5572f
#
_entry.id   2e7ed7ef67022c3e6b5107093cb5572f
#
_cell.length_a   1.000
_cell.length_b   1.000
_cell.length_c   1.000
_cell.angle_alpha   90.00
_cell.angle_beta   90.00
_cell.angle_gamma   90.00
#
_symmetry.space_group_name_H-M   'P 1'
#
loop_
_entity.id
_entity.type
_entity.pdbx_description
1 polymer ?
#
loop_
_entity_poly.entity_id
_entity_poly.type
_entity_poly.pdbx_seq_one_letter_code
_entity_poly.pdbx_strand_id
1 'polypeptide(L)'
;MKKQFEKFFSVDSAKAAKGLSFGALNGINYMAPEKRNGLGVNLCAGSSAGCRALCLGHYSGQAAMVSDIENDTNSVRLSRQRKARYWIENPTAFLAEAEYHIDKLVNKARSMDLEPVIRMNGSTDIPFEDHGLIQNFPDVQFVDYTKLYKRFKNRPDNLSLTFSRSETNEVTARKLLERGENVAVVFLGKFPDEYL
;
A
#
# COMPACT_ATOMS: atom_id res chain seq x y z
N MET A 1 -8.99 -0.88 -24.51
CA MET A 1 -9.52 -0.14 -23.32
C MET A 1 -8.81 1.20 -23.20
N LYS A 2 -9.55 2.31 -23.00
CA LYS A 2 -8.94 3.64 -22.81
C LYS A 2 -8.41 3.69 -21.37
N LYS A 3 -7.08 3.87 -21.22
CA LYS A 3 -6.43 3.91 -19.92
C LYS A 3 -6.74 5.23 -19.22
N GLN A 4 -7.00 5.17 -17.91
CA GLN A 4 -7.35 6.33 -17.11
C GLN A 4 -6.16 7.00 -16.47
N PHE A 5 -5.04 6.23 -16.26
CA PHE A 5 -3.85 6.73 -15.60
C PHE A 5 -2.60 6.54 -16.47
N GLU A 6 -1.88 7.63 -16.73
CA GLU A 6 -0.57 7.58 -17.35
C GLU A 6 0.47 6.98 -16.38
N LYS A 7 0.40 7.39 -15.10
CA LYS A 7 1.23 6.87 -14.01
C LYS A 7 0.35 6.19 -12.95
N PHE A 8 0.27 4.87 -12.99
CA PHE A 8 -0.44 4.07 -11.98
C PHE A 8 0.42 3.85 -10.73
N PHE A 9 1.66 3.45 -10.93
CA PHE A 9 2.64 3.24 -9.86
C PHE A 9 3.60 4.42 -9.70
N SER A 10 3.98 4.73 -8.46
CA SER A 10 5.11 5.56 -8.12
C SER A 10 6.37 4.68 -8.06
N VAL A 11 7.32 4.96 -8.94
CA VAL A 11 8.62 4.26 -9.01
C VAL A 11 9.79 5.18 -8.62
N ASP A 12 9.54 6.49 -8.55
CA ASP A 12 10.56 7.53 -8.36
C ASP A 12 10.57 8.09 -6.93
N SER A 13 9.78 7.53 -6.01
CA SER A 13 9.77 7.99 -4.62
C SER A 13 11.03 7.53 -3.88
N ALA A 14 11.46 8.26 -2.84
CA ALA A 14 12.59 7.87 -2.00
C ALA A 14 12.45 6.44 -1.42
N LYS A 15 11.21 5.97 -1.18
CA LYS A 15 10.93 4.59 -0.77
C LYS A 15 11.14 3.60 -1.90
N ALA A 16 10.70 3.92 -3.11
CA ALA A 16 10.89 3.06 -4.27
C ALA A 16 12.38 2.99 -4.67
N ALA A 17 13.08 4.11 -4.64
CA ALA A 17 14.51 4.19 -4.98
C ALA A 17 15.40 3.33 -4.08
N LYS A 18 15.04 3.11 -2.81
CA LYS A 18 15.78 2.19 -1.93
C LYS A 18 15.83 0.75 -2.46
N GLY A 19 14.82 0.32 -3.21
CA GLY A 19 14.80 -1.02 -3.80
C GLY A 19 15.94 -1.24 -4.80
N LEU A 20 16.33 -0.20 -5.52
CA LEU A 20 17.39 -0.29 -6.55
C LEU A 20 18.72 -0.78 -5.97
N SER A 21 19.07 -0.34 -4.75
CA SER A 21 20.29 -0.80 -4.06
C SER A 21 20.24 -2.28 -3.64
N PHE A 22 19.06 -2.89 -3.69
CA PHE A 22 18.83 -4.31 -3.39
C PHE A 22 18.43 -5.11 -4.65
N GLY A 23 18.66 -4.57 -5.84
CA GLY A 23 18.33 -5.24 -7.10
C GLY A 23 16.84 -5.28 -7.42
N ALA A 24 16.01 -4.41 -6.83
CA ALA A 24 14.57 -4.43 -7.03
C ALA A 24 14.01 -3.11 -7.58
N LEU A 25 13.11 -3.20 -8.56
CA LEU A 25 12.30 -2.08 -9.04
C LEU A 25 10.95 -2.08 -8.34
N ASN A 26 10.75 -1.13 -7.42
CA ASN A 26 9.52 -1.03 -6.64
C ASN A 26 8.46 -0.19 -7.35
N GLY A 27 7.25 -0.76 -7.51
CA GLY A 27 6.05 -0.05 -7.93
C GLY A 27 5.05 0.11 -6.79
N ILE A 28 4.77 1.35 -6.37
CA ILE A 28 3.84 1.61 -5.26
C ILE A 28 2.61 2.33 -5.77
N ASN A 29 1.42 1.72 -5.60
CA ASN A 29 0.16 2.39 -5.87
C ASN A 29 -0.31 3.15 -4.62
N TYR A 30 -0.51 4.46 -4.77
CA TYR A 30 -1.07 5.31 -3.73
C TYR A 30 -2.50 5.72 -4.09
N MET A 31 -3.44 5.44 -3.19
CA MET A 31 -4.82 5.90 -3.25
C MET A 31 -5.17 6.73 -2.01
N ALA A 32 -6.26 7.49 -2.07
CA ALA A 32 -6.73 8.25 -0.91
C ALA A 32 -7.09 7.30 0.24
N PRO A 33 -6.46 7.47 1.43
CA PRO A 33 -6.67 6.58 2.56
C PRO A 33 -8.04 6.79 3.20
N GLU A 34 -8.52 5.79 3.91
CA GLU A 34 -9.72 5.83 4.73
C GLU A 34 -10.91 6.40 3.93
N LYS A 35 -11.63 7.39 4.43
CA LYS A 35 -12.77 8.05 3.76
C LYS A 35 -12.39 9.30 2.96
N ARG A 36 -11.09 9.57 2.77
CA ARG A 36 -10.59 10.78 2.09
C ARG A 36 -10.71 10.72 0.55
N ASN A 37 -11.46 9.76 0.04
CA ASN A 37 -11.76 9.59 -1.40
C ASN A 37 -12.91 10.49 -1.91
N GLY A 38 -13.62 11.18 -1.02
CA GLY A 38 -14.76 12.02 -1.35
C GLY A 38 -16.08 11.27 -1.61
N LEU A 39 -16.10 9.92 -1.41
CA LEU A 39 -17.29 9.07 -1.52
C LEU A 39 -17.68 8.46 -0.16
N GLY A 40 -16.96 8.77 0.91
CA GLY A 40 -17.23 8.27 2.25
C GLY A 40 -16.93 6.78 2.48
N VAL A 41 -16.39 6.08 1.48
CA VAL A 41 -16.05 4.65 1.57
C VAL A 41 -14.72 4.46 2.29
N ASN A 42 -14.69 3.62 3.32
CA ASN A 42 -13.48 3.37 4.08
C ASN A 42 -12.56 2.35 3.36
N LEU A 43 -11.42 2.80 2.82
CA LEU A 43 -10.41 1.97 2.17
C LEU A 43 -9.30 1.47 3.12
N CYS A 44 -9.48 1.69 4.45
CA CYS A 44 -8.56 1.24 5.50
C CYS A 44 -9.38 0.61 6.65
N ALA A 45 -10.04 -0.52 6.40
CA ALA A 45 -11.00 -1.13 7.31
C ALA A 45 -10.42 -1.42 8.72
N GLY A 46 -9.12 -1.72 8.82
CA GLY A 46 -8.41 -1.95 10.09
C GLY A 46 -7.84 -0.67 10.75
N SER A 47 -8.13 0.54 10.24
CA SER A 47 -7.56 1.76 10.81
C SER A 47 -8.13 2.10 12.19
N SER A 48 -7.23 2.33 13.16
CA SER A 48 -7.56 2.85 14.49
C SER A 48 -7.71 4.39 14.50
N ALA A 49 -8.16 4.96 15.61
CA ALA A 49 -8.24 6.41 15.76
C ALA A 49 -6.87 7.08 15.61
N GLY A 50 -5.83 6.56 16.26
CA GLY A 50 -4.46 7.05 16.13
C GLY A 50 -3.91 6.91 14.71
N CYS A 51 -4.21 5.78 14.03
CA CYS A 51 -3.81 5.60 12.63
C CYS A 51 -4.43 6.67 11.72
N ARG A 52 -5.69 7.03 11.93
CA ARG A 52 -6.36 8.08 11.15
C ARG A 52 -5.82 9.47 11.45
N ALA A 53 -5.58 9.78 12.74
CA ALA A 53 -5.05 11.07 13.19
C ALA A 53 -3.63 11.34 12.67
N LEU A 54 -2.82 10.28 12.50
CA LEU A 54 -1.43 10.37 12.05
C LEU A 54 -1.20 9.73 10.68
N CYS A 55 -2.23 9.71 9.83
CA CYS A 55 -2.20 8.99 8.55
C CYS A 55 -1.07 9.46 7.64
N LEU A 56 -0.07 8.59 7.43
CA LEU A 56 1.07 8.86 6.54
C LEU A 56 0.64 9.12 5.09
N GLY A 57 -0.50 8.58 4.67
CA GLY A 57 -1.05 8.81 3.33
C GLY A 57 -1.63 10.22 3.15
N HIS A 58 -1.82 10.97 4.22
CA HIS A 58 -2.37 12.34 4.21
C HIS A 58 -1.44 13.36 4.83
N TYR A 59 -0.87 13.05 6.00
CA TYR A 59 -0.07 13.99 6.80
C TYR A 59 1.44 13.89 6.58
N SER A 60 1.89 13.18 5.54
CA SER A 60 3.32 13.07 5.24
C SER A 60 3.66 13.15 3.76
N GLY A 61 4.93 13.44 3.48
CA GLY A 61 5.48 13.55 2.14
C GLY A 61 4.75 14.58 1.28
N GLN A 62 4.72 14.38 -0.02
CA GLN A 62 4.10 15.31 -0.96
C GLN A 62 2.61 15.59 -0.72
N ALA A 63 1.88 14.65 -0.10
CA ALA A 63 0.47 14.89 0.23
C ALA A 63 0.28 15.95 1.33
N ALA A 64 1.29 16.17 2.17
CA ALA A 64 1.27 17.17 3.23
C ALA A 64 1.83 18.54 2.79
N MET A 65 2.28 18.68 1.56
CA MET A 65 2.81 19.95 1.02
C MET A 65 1.66 20.86 0.58
N VAL A 66 0.94 21.39 1.55
CA VAL A 66 -0.19 22.31 1.43
C VAL A 66 -0.12 23.32 2.58
N SER A 67 -0.78 24.48 2.44
CA SER A 67 -0.78 25.53 3.46
C SER A 67 -1.68 25.15 4.64
N ASP A 68 -2.88 24.65 4.37
CA ASP A 68 -3.81 24.11 5.37
C ASP A 68 -3.95 22.59 5.15
N ILE A 69 -3.38 21.82 6.08
CA ILE A 69 -3.30 20.36 5.95
C ILE A 69 -4.68 19.68 6.01
N GLU A 70 -5.68 20.31 6.61
CA GLU A 70 -7.02 19.77 6.72
C GLU A 70 -7.91 20.14 5.54
N ASN A 71 -7.81 21.38 5.04
CA ASN A 71 -8.75 21.93 4.08
C ASN A 71 -8.19 22.05 2.66
N ASP A 72 -6.87 22.22 2.50
CA ASP A 72 -6.27 22.36 1.19
C ASP A 72 -6.08 21.02 0.48
N THR A 73 -5.99 21.11 -0.84
CA THR A 73 -5.65 19.98 -1.69
C THR A 73 -4.47 20.32 -2.62
N ASN A 74 -3.84 19.29 -3.17
CA ASN A 74 -2.80 19.42 -4.17
C ASN A 74 -2.93 18.32 -5.24
N SER A 75 -2.11 18.38 -6.27
CA SER A 75 -2.14 17.42 -7.39
C SER A 75 -1.97 15.97 -6.93
N VAL A 76 -1.16 15.73 -5.87
CA VAL A 76 -0.93 14.39 -5.30
C VAL A 76 -2.20 13.87 -4.61
N ARG A 77 -2.85 14.69 -3.77
CA ARG A 77 -4.12 14.33 -3.12
C ARG A 77 -5.22 14.06 -4.15
N LEU A 78 -5.35 14.93 -5.15
CA LEU A 78 -6.32 14.75 -6.24
C LEU A 78 -6.06 13.47 -7.06
N SER A 79 -4.81 13.16 -7.36
CA SER A 79 -4.45 11.92 -8.06
C SER A 79 -4.82 10.67 -7.24
N ARG A 80 -4.54 10.69 -5.93
CA ARG A 80 -4.92 9.59 -5.01
C ARG A 80 -6.44 9.44 -4.90
N GLN A 81 -7.18 10.55 -4.85
CA GLN A 81 -8.65 10.53 -4.82
C GLN A 81 -9.22 9.95 -6.11
N ARG A 82 -8.72 10.35 -7.30
CA ARG A 82 -9.17 9.80 -8.59
C ARG A 82 -9.00 8.29 -8.65
N LYS A 83 -7.85 7.75 -8.22
CA LYS A 83 -7.62 6.31 -8.18
C LYS A 83 -8.54 5.60 -7.19
N ALA A 84 -8.73 6.16 -6.00
CA ALA A 84 -9.63 5.61 -5.00
C ALA A 84 -11.07 5.55 -5.49
N ARG A 85 -11.58 6.64 -6.11
CA ARG A 85 -12.90 6.67 -6.72
C ARG A 85 -13.04 5.64 -7.84
N TYR A 86 -12.05 5.55 -8.71
CA TYR A 86 -12.07 4.57 -9.80
C TYR A 86 -12.14 3.13 -9.30
N TRP A 87 -11.41 2.82 -8.24
CA TRP A 87 -11.52 1.53 -7.56
C TRP A 87 -12.94 1.29 -7.01
N ILE A 88 -13.53 2.28 -6.34
CA ILE A 88 -14.85 2.16 -5.70
C ILE A 88 -15.96 2.01 -6.75
N GLU A 89 -15.91 2.81 -7.80
CA GLU A 89 -16.97 2.90 -8.82
C GLU A 89 -16.86 1.79 -9.88
N ASN A 90 -15.64 1.38 -10.23
CA ASN A 90 -15.38 0.43 -11.32
C ASN A 90 -14.24 -0.54 -10.98
N PRO A 91 -14.39 -1.43 -9.96
CA PRO A 91 -13.31 -2.28 -9.49
C PRO A 91 -12.75 -3.21 -10.58
N THR A 92 -13.58 -3.77 -11.46
CA THR A 92 -13.13 -4.61 -12.57
C THR A 92 -12.23 -3.85 -13.54
N ALA A 93 -12.62 -2.63 -13.91
CA ALA A 93 -11.81 -1.81 -14.81
C ALA A 93 -10.52 -1.33 -14.16
N PHE A 94 -10.56 -1.01 -12.87
CA PHE A 94 -9.36 -0.68 -12.08
C PHE A 94 -8.36 -1.86 -12.04
N LEU A 95 -8.84 -3.09 -11.81
CA LEU A 95 -8.00 -4.29 -11.78
C LEU A 95 -7.35 -4.53 -13.16
N ALA A 96 -8.11 -4.47 -14.24
CA ALA A 96 -7.55 -4.62 -15.58
C ALA A 96 -6.52 -3.53 -15.94
N GLU A 97 -6.68 -2.30 -15.44
CA GLU A 97 -5.68 -1.25 -15.59
C GLU A 97 -4.46 -1.48 -14.71
N ALA A 98 -4.66 -1.99 -13.49
CA ALA A 98 -3.56 -2.38 -12.60
C ALA A 98 -2.71 -3.49 -13.23
N GLU A 99 -3.31 -4.55 -13.76
CA GLU A 99 -2.64 -5.64 -14.47
C GLU A 99 -1.77 -5.12 -15.61
N TYR A 100 -2.34 -4.26 -16.46
CA TYR A 100 -1.58 -3.65 -17.54
C TYR A 100 -0.34 -2.87 -17.04
N HIS A 101 -0.46 -2.13 -15.95
CA HIS A 101 0.65 -1.36 -15.40
C HIS A 101 1.65 -2.24 -14.64
N ILE A 102 1.22 -3.37 -14.09
CA ILE A 102 2.12 -4.39 -13.52
C ILE A 102 2.98 -4.99 -14.64
N ASP A 103 2.37 -5.42 -15.76
CA ASP A 103 3.11 -5.93 -16.92
C ASP A 103 4.16 -4.94 -17.42
N LYS A 104 3.79 -3.65 -17.53
CA LYS A 104 4.76 -2.60 -17.92
C LYS A 104 5.92 -2.48 -16.93
N LEU A 105 5.65 -2.57 -15.63
CA LEU A 105 6.68 -2.47 -14.61
C LEU A 105 7.58 -3.71 -14.62
N VAL A 106 7.01 -4.90 -14.78
CA VAL A 106 7.74 -6.16 -14.93
C VAL A 106 8.70 -6.10 -16.13
N ASN A 107 8.20 -5.68 -17.29
CA ASN A 107 9.03 -5.54 -18.50
C ASN A 107 10.14 -4.50 -18.30
N LYS A 108 9.85 -3.38 -17.61
CA LYS A 108 10.85 -2.37 -17.28
C LYS A 108 11.90 -2.94 -16.32
N ALA A 109 11.50 -3.65 -15.27
CA ALA A 109 12.42 -4.25 -14.30
C ALA A 109 13.37 -5.24 -15.00
N ARG A 110 12.83 -6.15 -15.82
CA ARG A 110 13.61 -7.11 -16.60
C ARG A 110 14.61 -6.43 -17.54
N SER A 111 14.23 -5.33 -18.21
CA SER A 111 15.15 -4.58 -19.07
C SER A 111 16.29 -3.89 -18.31
N MET A 112 16.19 -3.77 -17.00
CA MET A 112 17.19 -3.19 -16.10
C MET A 112 17.93 -4.25 -15.27
N ASP A 113 17.67 -5.53 -15.50
CA ASP A 113 18.18 -6.66 -14.70
C ASP A 113 17.82 -6.50 -13.20
N LEU A 114 16.56 -6.11 -12.94
CA LEU A 114 16.01 -5.90 -11.60
C LEU A 114 14.78 -6.79 -11.37
N GLU A 115 14.56 -7.18 -10.11
CA GLU A 115 13.35 -7.89 -9.69
C GLU A 115 12.17 -6.92 -9.55
N PRO A 116 10.99 -7.20 -10.14
CA PRO A 116 9.81 -6.37 -9.93
C PRO A 116 9.20 -6.64 -8.56
N VAL A 117 9.00 -5.58 -7.77
CA VAL A 117 8.30 -5.64 -6.47
C VAL A 117 7.12 -4.66 -6.48
N ILE A 118 5.94 -5.17 -6.19
CA ILE A 118 4.69 -4.40 -6.25
C ILE A 118 4.10 -4.20 -4.86
N ARG A 119 3.71 -2.96 -4.56
CA ARG A 119 2.92 -2.61 -3.39
C ARG A 119 1.61 -1.94 -3.82
N MET A 120 0.51 -2.68 -3.72
CA MET A 120 -0.81 -2.16 -4.12
C MET A 120 -1.41 -1.17 -3.11
N ASN A 121 -1.09 -1.31 -1.83
CA ASN A 121 -1.60 -0.44 -0.76
C ASN A 121 -0.50 0.49 -0.22
N GLY A 122 -0.12 1.50 -0.97
CA GLY A 122 0.82 2.54 -0.50
C GLY A 122 0.26 3.36 0.67
N SER A 123 -1.06 3.53 0.74
CA SER A 123 -1.76 4.32 1.76
C SER A 123 -3.18 3.82 2.07
N THR A 124 -3.54 2.62 1.63
CA THR A 124 -4.83 1.95 1.87
C THR A 124 -4.59 0.57 2.50
N ASP A 125 -5.65 -0.20 2.75
CA ASP A 125 -5.56 -1.60 3.24
C ASP A 125 -6.69 -2.43 2.60
N ILE A 126 -6.57 -2.60 1.26
CA ILE A 126 -7.53 -3.35 0.43
C ILE A 126 -6.94 -4.74 0.17
N PRO A 127 -7.67 -5.83 0.42
CA PRO A 127 -7.19 -7.17 0.14
C PRO A 127 -7.29 -7.51 -1.36
N PHE A 128 -6.35 -7.04 -2.17
CA PHE A 128 -6.33 -7.27 -3.63
C PHE A 128 -6.16 -8.75 -3.98
N GLU A 129 -5.65 -9.57 -3.08
CA GLU A 129 -5.62 -11.03 -3.18
C GLU A 129 -7.02 -11.67 -3.22
N ASP A 130 -8.02 -11.07 -2.57
CA ASP A 130 -9.42 -11.54 -2.62
C ASP A 130 -10.07 -11.29 -4.01
N HIS A 131 -9.39 -10.51 -4.87
CA HIS A 131 -9.84 -10.17 -6.23
C HIS A 131 -9.01 -10.85 -7.32
N GLY A 132 -8.11 -11.76 -6.97
CA GLY A 132 -7.29 -12.53 -7.91
C GLY A 132 -6.09 -11.77 -8.52
N LEU A 133 -5.93 -10.47 -8.24
CA LEU A 133 -4.88 -9.65 -8.85
C LEU A 133 -3.48 -10.20 -8.60
N ILE A 134 -3.20 -10.65 -7.39
CA ILE A 134 -1.87 -11.13 -6.98
C ILE A 134 -1.59 -12.50 -7.60
N GLN A 135 -2.60 -13.36 -7.62
CA GLN A 135 -2.52 -14.71 -8.19
C GLN A 135 -2.29 -14.71 -9.71
N ASN A 136 -2.73 -13.65 -10.41
CA ASN A 136 -2.50 -13.49 -11.86
C ASN A 136 -1.02 -13.23 -12.21
N PHE A 137 -0.16 -12.95 -11.22
CA PHE A 137 1.26 -12.66 -11.40
C PHE A 137 2.14 -13.52 -10.47
N PRO A 138 2.17 -14.85 -10.63
CA PRO A 138 2.84 -15.76 -9.68
C PRO A 138 4.36 -15.51 -9.57
N ASP A 139 4.99 -14.99 -10.63
CA ASP A 139 6.44 -14.69 -10.68
C ASP A 139 6.77 -13.28 -10.21
N VAL A 140 5.79 -12.51 -9.71
CA VAL A 140 6.00 -11.13 -9.21
C VAL A 140 5.87 -11.11 -7.70
N GLN A 141 6.86 -10.56 -7.01
CA GLN A 141 6.78 -10.36 -5.57
C GLN A 141 5.86 -9.19 -5.22
N PHE A 142 4.83 -9.46 -4.43
CA PHE A 142 4.01 -8.43 -3.81
C PHE A 142 4.39 -8.27 -2.34
N VAL A 143 4.36 -7.00 -1.88
CA VAL A 143 4.62 -6.64 -0.48
C VAL A 143 3.55 -5.69 0.01
N ASP A 144 3.08 -5.87 1.25
CA ASP A 144 2.07 -4.97 1.78
C ASP A 144 2.13 -4.85 3.30
N TYR A 145 1.54 -3.75 3.81
CA TYR A 145 1.29 -3.54 5.22
C TYR A 145 -0.21 -3.62 5.49
N THR A 146 -0.59 -4.35 6.52
CA THR A 146 -2.02 -4.52 6.83
C THR A 146 -2.29 -4.45 8.33
N LYS A 147 -3.50 -4.04 8.70
CA LYS A 147 -4.07 -4.21 10.04
C LYS A 147 -5.14 -5.31 10.07
N LEU A 148 -5.35 -6.00 8.95
CA LEU A 148 -6.37 -7.04 8.80
C LEU A 148 -5.76 -8.43 9.02
N TYR A 149 -5.95 -8.99 10.22
CA TYR A 149 -5.48 -10.34 10.56
C TYR A 149 -5.93 -11.42 9.56
N LYS A 150 -7.15 -11.27 9.01
CA LYS A 150 -7.70 -12.24 8.06
C LYS A 150 -6.85 -12.45 6.81
N ARG A 151 -6.09 -11.43 6.37
CA ARG A 151 -5.22 -11.51 5.20
C ARG A 151 -4.08 -12.52 5.34
N PHE A 152 -3.70 -12.88 6.56
CA PHE A 152 -2.65 -13.87 6.84
C PHE A 152 -3.11 -15.33 6.72
N LYS A 153 -4.43 -15.60 6.60
CA LYS A 153 -4.94 -16.97 6.61
C LYS A 153 -4.75 -17.68 5.28
N ASN A 154 -5.01 -16.99 4.17
CA ASN A 154 -5.02 -17.56 2.82
C ASN A 154 -4.25 -16.65 1.86
N ARG A 155 -3.08 -16.18 2.28
CA ARG A 155 -2.28 -15.32 1.40
C ARG A 155 -1.59 -16.14 0.32
N PRO A 156 -1.49 -15.62 -0.92
CA PRO A 156 -0.66 -16.22 -1.97
C PRO A 156 0.82 -16.24 -1.57
N ASP A 157 1.57 -17.22 -2.05
CA ASP A 157 3.00 -17.40 -1.73
C ASP A 157 3.85 -16.20 -2.14
N ASN A 158 3.47 -15.53 -3.23
CA ASN A 158 4.13 -14.32 -3.73
C ASN A 158 3.67 -13.02 -3.06
N LEU A 159 2.91 -13.08 -1.95
CA LEU A 159 2.50 -11.92 -1.15
C LEU A 159 3.16 -11.94 0.23
N SER A 160 4.12 -11.04 0.45
CA SER A 160 4.70 -10.81 1.79
C SER A 160 3.89 -9.74 2.53
N LEU A 161 3.33 -10.10 3.68
CA LEU A 161 2.57 -9.18 4.54
C LEU A 161 3.37 -8.80 5.78
N THR A 162 3.28 -7.53 6.15
CA THR A 162 3.74 -7.02 7.43
C THR A 162 2.53 -6.48 8.20
N PHE A 163 2.27 -7.03 9.38
CA PHE A 163 1.20 -6.54 10.23
C PHE A 163 1.58 -5.21 10.87
N SER A 164 0.74 -4.20 10.73
CA SER A 164 0.96 -2.89 11.35
C SER A 164 0.33 -2.86 12.74
N ARG A 165 1.14 -2.91 13.78
CA ARG A 165 0.67 -2.72 15.15
C ARG A 165 0.08 -1.32 15.35
N SER A 166 -0.96 -1.23 16.17
CA SER A 166 -1.61 0.01 16.61
C SER A 166 -2.03 -0.10 18.06
N GLU A 167 -2.56 0.98 18.62
CA GLU A 167 -3.03 1.04 20.01
C GLU A 167 -4.17 0.07 20.35
N THR A 168 -4.81 -0.53 19.34
CA THR A 168 -5.99 -1.40 19.55
C THR A 168 -5.75 -2.86 19.15
N ASN A 169 -4.60 -3.23 18.62
CA ASN A 169 -4.38 -4.57 18.05
C ASN A 169 -3.15 -5.33 18.58
N GLU A 170 -2.66 -4.95 19.75
CA GLU A 170 -1.47 -5.53 20.41
C GLU A 170 -1.53 -7.05 20.51
N VAL A 171 -2.65 -7.60 21.01
CA VAL A 171 -2.84 -9.05 21.17
C VAL A 171 -2.69 -9.79 19.83
N THR A 172 -3.22 -9.20 18.76
CA THR A 172 -3.10 -9.76 17.40
C THR A 172 -1.67 -9.69 16.90
N ALA A 173 -0.99 -8.57 17.16
CA ALA A 173 0.41 -8.39 16.77
C ALA A 173 1.31 -9.45 17.42
N ARG A 174 1.17 -9.70 18.72
CA ARG A 174 1.91 -10.74 19.44
C ARG A 174 1.66 -12.14 18.90
N LYS A 175 0.38 -12.52 18.67
CA LYS A 175 0.04 -13.80 18.07
C LYS A 175 0.65 -14.02 16.68
N LEU A 176 0.81 -12.95 15.90
CA LEU A 176 1.46 -13.03 14.59
C LEU A 176 2.97 -13.18 14.74
N LEU A 177 3.61 -12.47 15.67
CA LEU A 177 5.04 -12.66 15.99
C LEU A 177 5.35 -14.08 16.44
N GLU A 178 4.54 -14.66 17.33
CA GLU A 178 4.65 -16.05 17.80
C GLU A 178 4.56 -17.06 16.65
N ARG A 179 3.89 -16.69 15.54
CA ARG A 179 3.78 -17.51 14.31
C ARG A 179 4.90 -17.22 13.30
N GLY A 180 5.87 -16.36 13.64
CA GLY A 180 6.96 -15.98 12.75
C GLY A 180 6.58 -14.97 11.66
N GLU A 181 5.42 -14.30 11.80
CA GLU A 181 5.00 -13.29 10.83
C GLU A 181 5.68 -11.93 11.09
N ASN A 182 5.84 -11.14 10.03
CA ASN A 182 6.41 -9.80 10.16
C ASN A 182 5.43 -8.83 10.83
N VAL A 183 5.91 -8.09 11.84
CA VAL A 183 5.14 -7.04 12.51
C VAL A 183 5.94 -5.73 12.50
N ALA A 184 5.30 -4.64 12.06
CA ALA A 184 5.84 -3.30 12.15
C ALA A 184 5.29 -2.59 13.38
N VAL A 185 6.20 -2.04 14.20
CA VAL A 185 5.90 -1.30 15.41
C VAL A 185 6.52 0.09 15.33
N VAL A 186 5.77 1.11 15.76
CA VAL A 186 6.28 2.48 15.90
C VAL A 186 6.61 2.73 17.36
N PHE A 187 7.84 3.13 17.61
CA PHE A 187 8.33 3.50 18.94
C PHE A 187 8.51 5.02 19.03
N LEU A 188 8.23 5.57 20.20
CA LEU A 188 8.58 6.93 20.55
C LEU A 188 9.91 6.90 21.33
N GLY A 189 10.93 7.62 20.83
CA GLY A 189 12.25 7.68 21.45
C GLY A 189 13.21 6.59 20.94
N LYS A 190 13.92 5.93 21.84
CA LYS A 190 14.89 4.87 21.49
C LYS A 190 14.18 3.54 21.23
N PHE A 191 14.76 2.75 20.30
CA PHE A 191 14.34 1.36 20.17
C PHE A 191 14.66 0.59 21.45
N PRO A 192 13.74 -0.23 21.95
CA PRO A 192 14.05 -1.16 23.03
C PRO A 192 15.02 -2.23 22.55
N ASP A 193 15.85 -2.75 23.45
CA ASP A 193 16.78 -3.85 23.13
C ASP A 193 16.00 -5.13 22.80
N GLU A 194 14.85 -5.31 23.44
CA GLU A 194 13.90 -6.40 23.18
C GLU A 194 12.47 -5.86 23.13
N TYR A 195 11.68 -6.38 22.19
CA TYR A 195 10.23 -6.13 22.09
C TYR A 195 9.48 -7.45 22.04
N LEU A 196 9.07 -7.91 23.19
CA LEU A 196 8.22 -9.09 23.37
C LEU A 196 7.00 -8.79 24.23
#